data_5331db19ab4cd1d1bfad873d7fdd30f4
#
_entry.id   5331db19ab4cd1d1bfad873d7fdd30f4
#
_cell.length_a   1.000
_cell.length_b   1.000
_cell.length_c   1.000
_cell.angle_alpha   90.00
_cell.angle_beta   90.00
_cell.angle_gamma   90.00
#
_symmetry.space_group_name_H-M   'P 1'
#
loop_
_entity.id
_entity.type
_entity.pdbx_description
1 polymer ?
#
loop_
_entity_poly.entity_id
_entity_poly.type
_entity_poly.pdbx_seq_one_letter_code
_entity_poly.pdbx_strand_id
1 'polypeptide(L)'
;MDGNAEIEVTLLLGTAAMLTLALFIIIFVVAYQRRLYAKQREMNDMEMKAQLELMDAVLLAKEKEQKRMAQELHDGIGSALTALKMSIIQMNLVHEHKKQIDDNIKAISADVRRISNELMPSVLEDMGLQAALERLSQRIQDAAIIDCKYYRNYELDSLHNDQAQLALYRVVQEILNNIIKYAKATEIIIQEELKDGKYLLTITDNGTGFEPSEEDMSKSGSLGLKNIKSRIQQVGGTIEYRKLSPKGTIVNIEIRDYEKH
;
A
#
# COMPACT_ATOMS: atom_id res chain seq x y z
N MET A 1 -5.26 -83.54 -28.11
CA MET A 1 -5.99 -82.28 -28.20
C MET A 1 -5.70 -81.32 -26.99
N ASP A 2 -4.96 -81.76 -25.96
CA ASP A 2 -4.73 -81.01 -24.75
C ASP A 2 -3.60 -79.98 -24.76
N GLY A 3 -2.60 -80.14 -25.63
CA GLY A 3 -1.44 -79.22 -25.68
C GLY A 3 -1.72 -77.79 -26.15
N ASN A 4 -2.73 -77.58 -27.00
CA ASN A 4 -3.08 -76.24 -27.48
C ASN A 4 -3.85 -75.44 -26.42
N ALA A 5 -4.66 -76.07 -25.59
CA ALA A 5 -5.39 -75.43 -24.53
C ALA A 5 -4.47 -74.97 -23.38
N GLU A 6 -3.41 -75.72 -23.05
CA GLU A 6 -2.39 -75.32 -22.08
C GLU A 6 -1.58 -74.13 -22.55
N ILE A 7 -1.24 -74.05 -23.83
CA ILE A 7 -0.54 -72.89 -24.40
C ILE A 7 -1.42 -71.63 -24.38
N GLU A 8 -2.70 -71.74 -24.73
CA GLU A 8 -3.66 -70.59 -24.69
C GLU A 8 -3.86 -70.07 -23.29
N VAL A 9 -3.99 -70.95 -22.29
CA VAL A 9 -4.12 -70.53 -20.89
C VAL A 9 -2.85 -69.85 -20.39
N THR A 10 -1.67 -70.38 -20.74
CA THR A 10 -0.39 -69.77 -20.34
C THR A 10 -0.18 -68.39 -20.95
N LEU A 11 -0.56 -68.20 -22.23
CA LEU A 11 -0.54 -66.89 -22.90
C LEU A 11 -1.52 -65.92 -22.31
N LEU A 12 -2.73 -66.33 -21.96
CA LEU A 12 -3.75 -65.53 -21.28
C LEU A 12 -3.28 -65.07 -19.89
N LEU A 13 -2.69 -65.93 -19.10
CA LEU A 13 -2.14 -65.62 -17.80
C LEU A 13 -0.94 -64.64 -17.91
N GLY A 14 -0.07 -64.84 -18.88
CA GLY A 14 1.08 -63.97 -19.14
C GLY A 14 0.65 -62.56 -19.54
N THR A 15 -0.34 -62.47 -20.46
CA THR A 15 -0.87 -61.16 -20.87
C THR A 15 -1.62 -60.44 -19.74
N ALA A 16 -2.38 -61.14 -18.96
CA ALA A 16 -3.06 -60.59 -17.75
C ALA A 16 -2.06 -60.06 -16.72
N ALA A 17 -0.99 -60.84 -16.44
CA ALA A 17 0.08 -60.39 -15.53
C ALA A 17 0.82 -59.15 -16.07
N MET A 18 1.07 -59.09 -17.37
CA MET A 18 1.72 -57.92 -18.01
C MET A 18 0.82 -56.69 -17.93
N LEU A 19 -0.49 -56.81 -18.17
CA LEU A 19 -1.46 -55.70 -18.07
C LEU A 19 -1.60 -55.20 -16.62
N THR A 20 -1.64 -56.11 -15.63
CA THR A 20 -1.71 -55.71 -14.20
C THR A 20 -0.44 -54.98 -13.78
N LEU A 21 0.74 -55.45 -14.22
CA LEU A 21 2.00 -54.76 -13.94
C LEU A 21 2.05 -53.36 -14.58
N ALA A 22 1.61 -53.24 -15.83
CA ALA A 22 1.53 -51.96 -16.52
C ALA A 22 0.60 -50.98 -15.82
N LEU A 23 -0.59 -51.45 -15.38
CA LEU A 23 -1.54 -50.66 -14.64
C LEU A 23 -0.95 -50.20 -13.27
N PHE A 24 -0.24 -51.09 -12.58
CA PHE A 24 0.42 -50.76 -11.32
C PHE A 24 1.50 -49.66 -11.53
N ILE A 25 2.32 -49.78 -12.59
CA ILE A 25 3.32 -48.75 -12.91
C ILE A 25 2.66 -47.42 -13.22
N ILE A 26 1.58 -47.41 -13.99
CA ILE A 26 0.85 -46.15 -14.31
C ILE A 26 0.31 -45.51 -13.04
N ILE A 27 -0.35 -46.28 -12.16
CA ILE A 27 -0.87 -45.75 -10.89
C ILE A 27 0.26 -45.22 -10.01
N PHE A 28 1.38 -45.96 -9.95
CA PHE A 28 2.55 -45.54 -9.17
C PHE A 28 3.14 -44.21 -9.71
N VAL A 29 3.32 -44.09 -11.03
CA VAL A 29 3.85 -42.86 -11.65
C VAL A 29 2.92 -41.69 -11.43
N VAL A 30 1.60 -41.88 -11.61
CA VAL A 30 0.61 -40.82 -11.38
C VAL A 30 0.60 -40.39 -9.91
N ALA A 31 0.63 -41.35 -8.98
CA ALA A 31 0.68 -41.04 -7.56
C ALA A 31 1.98 -40.31 -7.17
N TYR A 32 3.10 -40.72 -7.73
CA TYR A 32 4.40 -40.08 -7.52
C TYR A 32 4.42 -38.64 -8.06
N GLN A 33 3.94 -38.43 -9.29
CA GLN A 33 3.83 -37.10 -9.89
C GLN A 33 2.92 -36.18 -9.05
N ARG A 34 1.75 -36.68 -8.61
CA ARG A 34 0.85 -35.89 -7.73
C ARG A 34 1.55 -35.44 -6.44
N ARG A 35 2.34 -36.31 -5.83
CA ARG A 35 3.12 -35.98 -4.63
C ARG A 35 4.19 -34.90 -4.91
N LEU A 36 4.88 -35.02 -6.05
CA LEU A 36 5.86 -34.01 -6.45
C LEU A 36 5.21 -32.65 -6.70
N TYR A 37 4.09 -32.61 -7.43
CA TYR A 37 3.36 -31.36 -7.67
C TYR A 37 2.80 -30.73 -6.37
N ALA A 38 2.30 -31.55 -5.45
CA ALA A 38 1.84 -31.07 -4.17
C ALA A 38 2.99 -30.43 -3.35
N LYS A 39 4.14 -31.10 -3.31
CA LYS A 39 5.32 -30.59 -2.62
C LYS A 39 5.87 -29.32 -3.26
N GLN A 40 5.87 -29.24 -4.60
CA GLN A 40 6.28 -28.04 -5.32
C GLN A 40 5.36 -26.84 -5.02
N ARG A 41 4.05 -27.06 -4.98
CA ARG A 41 3.09 -26.02 -4.59
C ARG A 41 3.32 -25.52 -3.18
N GLU A 42 3.50 -26.45 -2.23
CA GLU A 42 3.77 -26.09 -0.83
C GLU A 42 5.06 -25.24 -0.70
N MET A 43 6.13 -25.63 -1.41
CA MET A 43 7.36 -24.85 -1.45
C MET A 43 7.15 -23.45 -2.05
N ASN A 44 6.45 -23.35 -3.17
CA ASN A 44 6.15 -22.05 -3.81
C ASN A 44 5.29 -21.16 -2.91
N ASP A 45 4.32 -21.76 -2.20
CA ASP A 45 3.47 -21.02 -1.24
C ASP A 45 4.27 -20.51 -0.04
N MET A 46 5.20 -21.32 0.48
CA MET A 46 6.10 -20.89 1.56
C MET A 46 7.06 -19.79 1.09
N GLU A 47 7.61 -19.92 -0.10
CA GLU A 47 8.51 -18.91 -0.68
C GLU A 47 7.76 -17.58 -0.91
N MET A 48 6.54 -17.65 -1.44
CA MET A 48 5.69 -16.46 -1.61
C MET A 48 5.38 -15.77 -0.27
N LYS A 49 5.03 -16.54 0.76
CA LYS A 49 4.80 -16.00 2.11
C LYS A 49 6.05 -15.33 2.67
N ALA A 50 7.21 -15.99 2.58
CA ALA A 50 8.47 -15.42 3.04
C ALA A 50 8.84 -14.12 2.30
N GLN A 51 8.57 -14.03 0.99
CA GLN A 51 8.76 -12.81 0.21
C GLN A 51 7.84 -11.68 0.67
N LEU A 52 6.57 -11.98 0.97
CA LEU A 52 5.62 -10.99 1.50
C LEU A 52 6.05 -10.49 2.88
N GLU A 53 6.43 -11.38 3.79
CA GLU A 53 6.94 -11.01 5.13
C GLU A 53 8.20 -10.13 5.04
N LEU A 54 9.13 -10.49 4.15
CA LEU A 54 10.33 -9.68 3.92
C LEU A 54 9.97 -8.29 3.38
N MET A 55 9.04 -8.22 2.43
CA MET A 55 8.58 -6.96 1.86
C MET A 55 7.94 -6.07 2.92
N ASP A 56 7.09 -6.64 3.79
CA ASP A 56 6.46 -5.93 4.89
C ASP A 56 7.51 -5.41 5.90
N ALA A 57 8.49 -6.23 6.25
CA ALA A 57 9.59 -5.81 7.13
C ALA A 57 10.42 -4.66 6.52
N VAL A 58 10.71 -4.71 5.22
CA VAL A 58 11.42 -3.64 4.50
C VAL A 58 10.62 -2.35 4.48
N LEU A 59 9.30 -2.42 4.23
CA LEU A 59 8.42 -1.26 4.24
C LEU A 59 8.37 -0.60 5.62
N LEU A 60 8.20 -1.38 6.68
CA LEU A 60 8.21 -0.91 8.06
C LEU A 60 9.55 -0.26 8.45
N ALA A 61 10.67 -0.88 8.08
CA ALA A 61 12.00 -0.33 8.32
C ALA A 61 12.21 0.99 7.59
N LYS A 62 11.76 1.08 6.33
CA LYS A 62 11.80 2.31 5.53
C LYS A 62 10.96 3.42 6.16
N GLU A 63 9.76 3.12 6.63
CA GLU A 63 8.90 4.12 7.27
C GLU A 63 9.49 4.64 8.57
N LYS A 64 10.03 3.74 9.40
CA LYS A 64 10.73 4.12 10.63
C LYS A 64 11.93 5.03 10.35
N GLU A 65 12.69 4.73 9.31
CA GLU A 65 13.86 5.54 8.92
C GLU A 65 13.41 6.90 8.35
N GLN A 66 12.35 6.94 7.55
CA GLN A 66 11.79 8.20 7.06
C GLN A 66 11.30 9.09 8.21
N LYS A 67 10.64 8.50 9.21
CA LYS A 67 10.22 9.22 10.43
C LYS A 67 11.43 9.79 11.16
N ARG A 68 12.47 8.97 11.39
CA ARG A 68 13.72 9.41 12.07
C ARG A 68 14.37 10.57 11.32
N MET A 69 14.51 10.45 9.99
CA MET A 69 15.09 11.51 9.16
C MET A 69 14.27 12.80 9.18
N ALA A 70 12.93 12.71 9.13
CA ALA A 70 12.07 13.87 9.20
C ALA A 70 12.23 14.62 10.53
N GLN A 71 12.29 13.89 11.64
CA GLN A 71 12.53 14.46 12.97
C GLN A 71 13.93 15.08 13.07
N GLU A 72 14.98 14.42 12.61
CA GLU A 72 16.33 14.98 12.60
C GLU A 72 16.46 16.26 11.75
N LEU A 73 15.76 16.31 10.60
CA LEU A 73 15.70 17.52 9.78
C LEU A 73 14.97 18.65 10.51
N HIS A 74 13.83 18.34 11.13
CA HIS A 74 13.04 19.34 11.85
C HIS A 74 13.81 19.89 13.06
N ASP A 75 14.32 19.01 13.92
CA ASP A 75 14.96 19.39 15.19
C ASP A 75 16.39 19.93 14.98
N GLY A 76 17.16 19.34 14.09
CA GLY A 76 18.54 19.73 13.82
C GLY A 76 18.62 21.00 12.99
N ILE A 77 18.17 20.92 11.74
CA ILE A 77 18.30 22.01 10.78
C ILE A 77 17.33 23.15 11.09
N GLY A 78 16.09 22.84 11.50
CA GLY A 78 15.09 23.83 11.87
C GLY A 78 15.54 24.68 13.06
N SER A 79 16.11 24.06 14.10
CA SER A 79 16.66 24.74 15.27
C SER A 79 17.89 25.58 14.92
N ALA A 80 18.80 25.03 14.08
CA ALA A 80 19.99 25.77 13.63
C ALA A 80 19.63 27.03 12.81
N LEU A 81 18.65 26.93 11.91
CA LEU A 81 18.15 28.09 11.15
C LEU A 81 17.50 29.13 12.05
N THR A 82 16.77 28.71 13.08
CA THR A 82 16.18 29.61 14.09
C THR A 82 17.26 30.34 14.89
N ALA A 83 18.29 29.61 15.35
CA ALA A 83 19.43 30.21 16.06
C ALA A 83 20.21 31.19 15.18
N LEU A 84 20.44 30.83 13.90
CA LEU A 84 21.07 31.73 12.93
C LEU A 84 20.27 33.01 12.73
N LYS A 85 18.95 32.91 12.59
CA LYS A 85 18.05 34.04 12.48
C LYS A 85 18.14 34.97 13.68
N MET A 86 18.15 34.40 14.90
CA MET A 86 18.31 35.17 16.15
C MET A 86 19.65 35.89 16.20
N SER A 87 20.75 35.24 15.81
CA SER A 87 22.08 35.84 15.77
C SER A 87 22.15 37.02 14.80
N ILE A 88 21.53 36.91 13.63
CA ILE A 88 21.50 37.99 12.62
C ILE A 88 20.67 39.19 13.08
N ILE A 89 19.59 38.95 13.84
CA ILE A 89 18.79 40.04 14.44
C ILE A 89 19.66 40.90 15.39
N GLN A 90 20.59 40.26 16.13
CA GLN A 90 21.48 40.94 17.05
C GLN A 90 22.68 41.63 16.38
N MET A 91 22.98 41.30 15.13
CA MET A 91 24.06 41.92 14.38
C MET A 91 23.64 43.30 13.86
N ASN A 92 24.56 44.26 13.96
CA ASN A 92 24.36 45.61 13.42
C ASN A 92 24.70 45.69 11.92
N LEU A 93 23.93 44.96 11.11
CA LEU A 93 24.09 44.87 9.66
C LEU A 93 23.32 45.98 8.95
N VAL A 94 23.80 46.39 7.76
CA VAL A 94 23.07 47.25 6.85
C VAL A 94 21.73 46.62 6.51
N HIS A 95 20.65 47.42 6.50
CA HIS A 95 19.27 46.94 6.37
C HIS A 95 19.04 46.03 5.14
N GLU A 96 19.67 46.36 4.02
CA GLU A 96 19.56 45.59 2.77
C GLU A 96 20.17 44.18 2.89
N HIS A 97 21.37 44.06 3.47
CA HIS A 97 22.00 42.76 3.70
C HIS A 97 21.19 41.90 4.71
N LYS A 98 20.63 42.52 5.76
CA LYS A 98 19.78 41.84 6.74
C LYS A 98 18.54 41.27 6.09
N LYS A 99 17.88 42.00 5.21
CA LYS A 99 16.72 41.56 4.45
C LYS A 99 17.06 40.35 3.53
N GLN A 100 18.17 40.46 2.77
CA GLN A 100 18.60 39.40 1.87
C GLN A 100 18.90 38.09 2.62
N ILE A 101 19.56 38.17 3.79
CA ILE A 101 19.85 37.00 4.62
C ILE A 101 18.56 36.42 5.21
N ASP A 102 17.60 37.24 5.69
CA ASP A 102 16.32 36.77 6.21
C ASP A 102 15.51 36.07 5.12
N ASP A 103 15.50 36.58 3.90
CA ASP A 103 14.83 35.95 2.76
C ASP A 103 15.46 34.59 2.38
N ASN A 104 16.81 34.50 2.42
CA ASN A 104 17.51 33.22 2.20
C ASN A 104 17.19 32.20 3.30
N ILE A 105 17.18 32.61 4.57
CA ILE A 105 16.83 31.73 5.70
C ILE A 105 15.39 31.23 5.56
N LYS A 106 14.45 32.10 5.17
CA LYS A 106 13.05 31.72 4.91
C LYS A 106 12.95 30.67 3.78
N ALA A 107 13.69 30.89 2.68
CA ALA A 107 13.72 29.96 1.56
C ALA A 107 14.25 28.59 1.98
N ILE A 108 15.40 28.54 2.66
CA ILE A 108 15.98 27.28 3.18
C ILE A 108 15.02 26.61 4.18
N SER A 109 14.40 27.38 5.08
CA SER A 109 13.41 26.84 6.05
C SER A 109 12.20 26.23 5.34
N ALA A 110 11.73 26.84 4.26
CA ALA A 110 10.65 26.31 3.44
C ALA A 110 11.05 24.99 2.75
N ASP A 111 12.27 24.92 2.21
CA ASP A 111 12.79 23.71 1.59
C ASP A 111 12.97 22.56 2.60
N VAL A 112 13.52 22.83 3.78
CA VAL A 112 13.65 21.84 4.86
C VAL A 112 12.27 21.31 5.27
N ARG A 113 11.29 22.21 5.46
CA ARG A 113 9.91 21.81 5.78
C ARG A 113 9.27 20.98 4.66
N ARG A 114 9.51 21.33 3.40
CA ARG A 114 9.02 20.57 2.24
C ARG A 114 9.60 19.16 2.25
N ILE A 115 10.92 19.01 2.41
CA ILE A 115 11.59 17.70 2.45
C ILE A 115 11.11 16.88 3.66
N SER A 116 11.03 17.48 4.83
CA SER A 116 10.51 16.81 6.03
C SER A 116 9.07 16.32 5.83
N ASN A 117 8.21 17.13 5.22
CA ASN A 117 6.82 16.76 4.92
C ASN A 117 6.70 15.67 3.82
N GLU A 118 7.66 15.58 2.90
CA GLU A 118 7.72 14.47 1.92
C GLU A 118 8.13 13.16 2.61
N LEU A 119 9.05 13.23 3.57
CA LEU A 119 9.48 12.08 4.36
C LEU A 119 8.39 11.62 5.34
N MET A 120 7.86 12.56 6.12
CA MET A 120 6.77 12.35 7.06
C MET A 120 5.95 13.63 7.22
N PRO A 121 4.62 13.58 7.05
CA PRO A 121 3.80 14.76 7.21
C PRO A 121 3.73 15.16 8.68
N SER A 122 4.37 16.28 9.05
CA SER A 122 4.31 16.84 10.40
C SER A 122 2.85 17.09 10.85
N VAL A 123 1.97 17.44 9.91
CA VAL A 123 0.54 17.63 10.17
C VAL A 123 -0.12 16.36 10.70
N LEU A 124 0.33 15.18 10.29
CA LEU A 124 -0.20 13.90 10.77
C LEU A 124 0.17 13.68 12.25
N GLU A 125 1.39 14.02 12.65
CA GLU A 125 1.84 13.92 14.06
C GLU A 125 1.20 14.98 14.95
N ASP A 126 1.09 16.22 14.46
CA ASP A 126 0.63 17.35 15.25
C ASP A 126 -0.90 17.47 15.33
N MET A 127 -1.61 17.12 14.26
CA MET A 127 -3.03 17.44 14.08
C MET A 127 -3.89 16.22 13.66
N GLY A 128 -3.26 15.05 13.49
CA GLY A 128 -3.94 13.79 13.14
C GLY A 128 -4.29 13.64 11.67
N LEU A 129 -4.93 12.48 11.37
CA LEU A 129 -5.22 12.02 10.00
C LEU A 129 -6.13 12.99 9.24
N GLN A 130 -7.19 13.48 9.90
CA GLN A 130 -8.17 14.35 9.25
C GLN A 130 -7.52 15.61 8.69
N ALA A 131 -6.75 16.32 9.53
CA ALA A 131 -6.05 17.53 9.10
C ALA A 131 -5.01 17.24 7.99
N ALA A 132 -4.37 16.07 8.05
CA ALA A 132 -3.42 15.65 7.03
C ALA A 132 -4.11 15.36 5.68
N LEU A 133 -5.28 14.72 5.67
CA LEU A 133 -6.06 14.44 4.46
C LEU A 133 -6.66 15.71 3.86
N GLU A 134 -7.21 16.59 4.69
CA GLU A 134 -7.70 17.89 4.25
C GLU A 134 -6.60 18.71 3.57
N ARG A 135 -5.41 18.75 4.18
CA ARG A 135 -4.26 19.46 3.61
C ARG A 135 -3.72 18.79 2.33
N LEU A 136 -3.85 17.46 2.23
CA LEU A 136 -3.49 16.73 1.02
C LEU A 136 -4.44 17.06 -0.13
N SER A 137 -5.76 17.09 0.13
CA SER A 137 -6.76 17.48 -0.87
C SER A 137 -6.60 18.92 -1.33
N GLN A 138 -6.35 19.85 -0.39
CA GLN A 138 -6.11 21.26 -0.70
C GLN A 138 -4.89 21.45 -1.60
N ARG A 139 -3.79 20.74 -1.37
CA ARG A 139 -2.60 20.83 -2.24
C ARG A 139 -2.87 20.39 -3.67
N ILE A 140 -3.71 19.37 -3.87
CA ILE A 140 -4.08 18.91 -5.21
C ILE A 140 -4.95 19.98 -5.89
N GLN A 141 -5.86 20.57 -5.17
CA GLN A 141 -6.74 21.63 -5.66
C GLN A 141 -5.94 22.91 -5.99
N ASP A 142 -5.02 23.34 -5.14
CA ASP A 142 -4.17 24.52 -5.34
C ASP A 142 -3.26 24.37 -6.56
N ALA A 143 -2.83 23.13 -6.86
CA ALA A 143 -2.07 22.84 -8.08
C ALA A 143 -2.91 22.92 -9.35
N ALA A 144 -4.23 23.16 -9.25
CA ALA A 144 -5.20 23.27 -10.34
C ALA A 144 -5.20 22.08 -11.33
N ILE A 145 -4.77 20.89 -10.84
CA ILE A 145 -4.68 19.68 -11.66
C ILE A 145 -6.04 18.98 -11.71
N ILE A 146 -6.69 18.84 -10.56
CA ILE A 146 -7.95 18.09 -10.36
C ILE A 146 -8.75 18.79 -9.26
N ASP A 147 -10.08 18.90 -9.41
CA ASP A 147 -10.97 19.34 -8.33
C ASP A 147 -11.04 18.25 -7.26
N CYS A 148 -10.38 18.49 -6.11
CA CYS A 148 -10.27 17.52 -5.04
C CYS A 148 -11.02 18.00 -3.81
N LYS A 149 -12.10 17.30 -3.44
CA LYS A 149 -12.97 17.63 -2.31
C LYS A 149 -12.79 16.64 -1.18
N TYR A 150 -12.73 17.16 0.05
CA TYR A 150 -12.65 16.36 1.25
C TYR A 150 -13.88 16.60 2.12
N TYR A 151 -14.53 15.53 2.54
CA TYR A 151 -15.69 15.54 3.42
C TYR A 151 -15.46 14.61 4.59
N ARG A 152 -15.83 15.05 5.78
CA ARG A 152 -15.81 14.20 6.97
C ARG A 152 -17.11 14.30 7.75
N ASN A 153 -17.48 13.24 8.45
CA ASN A 153 -18.53 13.28 9.45
C ASN A 153 -17.98 13.90 10.74
N TYR A 154 -18.61 14.95 11.24
CA TYR A 154 -18.15 15.74 12.40
C TYR A 154 -18.20 15.00 13.74
N GLU A 155 -18.90 13.87 13.82
CA GLU A 155 -18.99 13.03 15.02
C GLU A 155 -17.81 12.07 15.19
N LEU A 156 -16.84 12.12 14.26
CA LEU A 156 -15.66 11.26 14.30
C LEU A 156 -14.67 11.76 15.35
N ASP A 157 -14.52 11.00 16.43
CA ASP A 157 -13.30 11.02 17.23
C ASP A 157 -12.13 10.57 16.34
N SER A 158 -10.97 11.21 16.48
CA SER A 158 -9.79 10.84 15.70
C SER A 158 -9.46 9.36 15.91
N LEU A 159 -9.12 8.66 14.84
CA LEU A 159 -8.58 7.30 14.92
C LEU A 159 -7.37 7.29 15.86
N HIS A 160 -7.48 6.62 17.01
CA HIS A 160 -6.47 6.72 18.09
C HIS A 160 -5.17 5.95 17.82
N ASN A 161 -5.14 5.13 16.78
CA ASN A 161 -3.96 4.34 16.43
C ASN A 161 -3.06 5.07 15.42
N ASP A 162 -1.92 5.59 15.88
CA ASP A 162 -0.94 6.30 15.05
C ASP A 162 -0.44 5.49 13.85
N GLN A 163 -0.30 4.17 14.02
CA GLN A 163 0.11 3.29 12.91
C GLN A 163 -0.98 3.20 11.85
N ALA A 164 -2.25 3.12 12.27
CA ALA A 164 -3.38 3.13 11.35
C ALA A 164 -3.53 4.47 10.63
N GLN A 165 -3.34 5.58 11.33
CA GLN A 165 -3.34 6.92 10.73
C GLN A 165 -2.26 7.05 9.66
N LEU A 166 -1.03 6.63 9.94
CA LEU A 166 0.09 6.69 9.00
C LEU A 166 -0.17 5.77 7.79
N ALA A 167 -0.64 4.54 8.04
CA ALA A 167 -0.97 3.60 6.98
C ALA A 167 -2.05 4.16 6.03
N LEU A 168 -3.13 4.70 6.59
CA LEU A 168 -4.22 5.34 5.82
C LEU A 168 -3.70 6.53 5.01
N TYR A 169 -2.96 7.43 5.64
CA TYR A 169 -2.40 8.59 4.96
C TYR A 169 -1.55 8.17 3.74
N ARG A 170 -0.66 7.17 3.91
CA ARG A 170 0.18 6.66 2.83
C ARG A 170 -0.63 5.97 1.73
N VAL A 171 -1.67 5.24 2.10
CA VAL A 171 -2.57 4.60 1.15
C VAL A 171 -3.34 5.64 0.34
N VAL A 172 -3.91 6.65 1.00
CA VAL A 172 -4.58 7.76 0.30
C VAL A 172 -3.62 8.48 -0.65
N GLN A 173 -2.41 8.80 -0.19
CA GLN A 173 -1.38 9.45 -1.00
C GLN A 173 -1.07 8.63 -2.26
N GLU A 174 -0.93 7.31 -2.15
CA GLU A 174 -0.65 6.42 -3.28
C GLU A 174 -1.84 6.31 -4.24
N ILE A 175 -3.08 6.21 -3.69
CA ILE A 175 -4.30 6.19 -4.51
C ILE A 175 -4.45 7.49 -5.29
N LEU A 176 -4.27 8.65 -4.65
CA LEU A 176 -4.34 9.94 -5.31
C LEU A 176 -3.27 10.10 -6.39
N ASN A 177 -2.04 9.66 -6.14
CA ASN A 177 -0.98 9.64 -7.13
C ASN A 177 -1.34 8.76 -8.34
N ASN A 178 -1.96 7.61 -8.10
CA ASN A 178 -2.42 6.72 -9.17
C ASN A 178 -3.55 7.35 -9.98
N ILE A 179 -4.50 8.02 -9.34
CA ILE A 179 -5.59 8.73 -10.03
C ILE A 179 -5.00 9.84 -10.91
N ILE A 180 -4.11 10.68 -10.37
CA ILE A 180 -3.47 11.78 -11.11
C ILE A 180 -2.70 11.27 -12.33
N LYS A 181 -1.96 10.15 -12.19
CA LYS A 181 -1.12 9.61 -13.25
C LYS A 181 -1.90 8.86 -14.33
N TYR A 182 -2.96 8.13 -13.94
CA TYR A 182 -3.53 7.10 -14.81
C TYR A 182 -5.02 7.27 -15.12
N ALA A 183 -5.81 7.87 -14.21
CA ALA A 183 -7.26 7.87 -14.34
C ALA A 183 -7.81 8.92 -15.31
N LYS A 184 -7.05 9.97 -15.65
CA LYS A 184 -7.55 11.15 -16.41
C LYS A 184 -8.81 11.75 -15.76
N ALA A 185 -8.89 11.71 -14.45
CA ALA A 185 -10.00 12.26 -13.68
C ALA A 185 -9.93 13.78 -13.65
N THR A 186 -11.07 14.44 -13.56
CA THR A 186 -11.21 15.88 -13.34
C THR A 186 -11.74 16.21 -11.96
N GLU A 187 -12.28 15.23 -11.24
CA GLU A 187 -12.80 15.37 -9.90
C GLU A 187 -12.44 14.16 -9.04
N ILE A 188 -12.07 14.44 -7.79
CA ILE A 188 -11.81 13.44 -6.74
C ILE A 188 -12.61 13.84 -5.50
N ILE A 189 -13.26 12.89 -4.87
CA ILE A 189 -13.97 13.05 -3.61
C ILE A 189 -13.38 12.09 -2.59
N ILE A 190 -12.95 12.62 -1.45
CA ILE A 190 -12.47 11.85 -0.30
C ILE A 190 -13.51 12.03 0.80
N GLN A 191 -14.02 10.93 1.33
CA GLN A 191 -15.04 10.94 2.39
C GLN A 191 -14.62 10.05 3.55
N GLU A 192 -14.75 10.56 4.76
CA GLU A 192 -14.56 9.81 6.01
C GLU A 192 -15.86 9.67 6.75
N GLU A 193 -16.15 8.48 7.24
CA GLU A 193 -17.33 8.17 8.03
C GLU A 193 -16.98 7.16 9.12
N LEU A 194 -17.56 7.34 10.31
CA LEU A 194 -17.60 6.32 11.35
C LEU A 194 -19.00 5.68 11.34
N LYS A 195 -19.08 4.41 11.07
CA LYS A 195 -20.32 3.67 10.98
C LYS A 195 -20.20 2.31 11.63
N ASP A 196 -21.10 2.01 12.57
CA ASP A 196 -21.18 0.72 13.27
C ASP A 196 -19.85 0.30 13.94
N GLY A 197 -19.12 1.27 14.54
CA GLY A 197 -17.80 1.04 15.15
C GLY A 197 -16.66 0.75 14.15
N LYS A 198 -16.87 1.11 12.88
CA LYS A 198 -15.88 0.97 11.82
C LYS A 198 -15.55 2.32 11.21
N TYR A 199 -14.27 2.56 11.02
CA TYR A 199 -13.81 3.70 10.26
C TYR A 199 -13.85 3.36 8.77
N LEU A 200 -14.58 4.16 8.02
CA LEU A 200 -14.77 4.03 6.59
C LEU A 200 -14.13 5.22 5.89
N LEU A 201 -13.24 4.95 4.94
CA LEU A 201 -12.66 5.95 4.06
C LEU A 201 -12.97 5.59 2.62
N THR A 202 -13.69 6.48 1.94
CA THR A 202 -14.10 6.31 0.55
C THR A 202 -13.40 7.34 -0.33
N ILE A 203 -12.77 6.89 -1.41
CA ILE A 203 -12.17 7.75 -2.42
C ILE A 203 -12.86 7.47 -3.75
N THR A 204 -13.42 8.50 -4.36
CA THR A 204 -14.14 8.39 -5.64
C THR A 204 -13.50 9.31 -6.66
N ASP A 205 -13.25 8.81 -7.87
CA ASP A 205 -12.85 9.60 -9.02
C ASP A 205 -13.84 9.44 -10.19
N ASN A 206 -13.86 10.41 -11.10
CA ASN A 206 -14.67 10.39 -12.32
C ASN A 206 -13.86 10.02 -13.58
N GLY A 207 -12.72 9.36 -13.42
CA GLY A 207 -11.79 9.01 -14.50
C GLY A 207 -12.22 7.81 -15.33
N THR A 208 -11.25 7.13 -15.95
CA THR A 208 -11.49 5.99 -16.86
C THR A 208 -12.08 4.76 -16.18
N GLY A 209 -11.99 4.68 -14.85
CA GLY A 209 -12.39 3.54 -14.03
C GLY A 209 -11.35 2.42 -14.01
N PHE A 210 -11.09 1.90 -12.82
CA PHE A 210 -10.14 0.83 -12.56
C PHE A 210 -10.69 -0.15 -11.53
N GLU A 211 -10.53 -1.44 -11.82
CA GLU A 211 -10.80 -2.54 -10.91
C GLU A 211 -9.67 -3.55 -11.07
N PRO A 212 -8.81 -3.75 -10.07
CA PRO A 212 -7.65 -4.61 -10.19
C PRO A 212 -8.06 -6.07 -10.34
N SER A 213 -7.55 -6.73 -11.38
CA SER A 213 -7.67 -8.19 -11.56
C SER A 213 -6.55 -8.92 -10.80
N GLU A 214 -6.70 -10.25 -10.61
CA GLU A 214 -5.62 -11.08 -10.06
C GLU A 214 -4.34 -11.01 -10.90
N GLU A 215 -4.49 -10.88 -12.22
CA GLU A 215 -3.36 -10.68 -13.14
C GLU A 215 -2.65 -9.33 -12.92
N ASP A 216 -3.41 -8.27 -12.64
CA ASP A 216 -2.83 -6.96 -12.35
C ASP A 216 -2.04 -6.98 -11.04
N MET A 217 -2.48 -7.77 -10.07
CA MET A 217 -1.77 -7.98 -8.80
C MET A 217 -0.50 -8.84 -8.95
N SER A 218 -0.41 -9.68 -9.99
CA SER A 218 0.76 -10.57 -10.22
C SER A 218 1.88 -9.93 -11.03
N LYS A 219 1.61 -8.90 -11.83
CA LYS A 219 2.60 -8.21 -12.67
C LYS A 219 3.67 -7.49 -11.85
N SER A 220 4.90 -7.45 -12.34
CA SER A 220 6.03 -6.77 -11.68
C SER A 220 5.86 -5.25 -11.54
N GLY A 221 4.88 -4.63 -12.23
CA GLY A 221 4.53 -3.20 -12.11
C GLY A 221 3.47 -2.90 -11.04
N SER A 222 2.92 -3.88 -10.35
CA SER A 222 1.83 -3.74 -9.36
C SER A 222 2.30 -3.45 -7.92
N LEU A 223 3.56 -3.06 -7.73
CA LEU A 223 4.13 -2.78 -6.41
C LEU A 223 3.27 -1.80 -5.58
N GLY A 224 2.73 -0.75 -6.20
CA GLY A 224 1.85 0.21 -5.54
C GLY A 224 0.58 -0.45 -4.98
N LEU A 225 -0.10 -1.27 -5.77
CA LEU A 225 -1.33 -1.96 -5.32
C LEU A 225 -1.05 -2.99 -4.23
N LYS A 226 0.06 -3.73 -4.33
CA LYS A 226 0.49 -4.68 -3.28
C LYS A 226 0.81 -3.95 -1.98
N ASN A 227 1.54 -2.83 -2.06
CA ASN A 227 1.86 -1.99 -0.91
C ASN A 227 0.60 -1.43 -0.24
N ILE A 228 -0.37 -0.94 -1.02
CA ILE A 228 -1.67 -0.48 -0.52
C ILE A 228 -2.37 -1.60 0.26
N LYS A 229 -2.50 -2.79 -0.35
CA LYS A 229 -3.17 -3.93 0.28
C LYS A 229 -2.47 -4.38 1.55
N SER A 230 -1.15 -4.54 1.51
CA SER A 230 -0.33 -4.94 2.67
C SER A 230 -0.49 -3.95 3.82
N ARG A 231 -0.37 -2.63 3.58
CA ARG A 231 -0.52 -1.60 4.61
C ARG A 231 -1.88 -1.62 5.30
N ILE A 232 -2.95 -1.81 4.53
CA ILE A 232 -4.30 -1.89 5.10
C ILE A 232 -4.47 -3.17 5.90
N GLN A 233 -3.93 -4.30 5.45
CA GLN A 233 -3.97 -5.56 6.19
C GLN A 233 -3.18 -5.51 7.51
N GLN A 234 -2.03 -4.82 7.55
CA GLN A 234 -1.22 -4.64 8.76
C GLN A 234 -1.97 -3.92 9.89
N VAL A 235 -2.91 -3.06 9.55
CA VAL A 235 -3.75 -2.35 10.53
C VAL A 235 -5.13 -2.98 10.72
N GLY A 236 -5.29 -4.25 10.28
CA GLY A 236 -6.54 -5.01 10.44
C GLY A 236 -7.69 -4.53 9.57
N GLY A 237 -7.39 -3.77 8.51
CA GLY A 237 -8.37 -3.22 7.59
C GLY A 237 -8.58 -4.06 6.34
N THR A 238 -9.57 -3.66 5.54
CA THR A 238 -9.86 -4.19 4.20
C THR A 238 -9.93 -3.05 3.19
N ILE A 239 -9.63 -3.35 1.94
CA ILE A 239 -9.72 -2.42 0.82
C ILE A 239 -10.40 -3.07 -0.37
N GLU A 240 -11.33 -2.37 -0.98
CA GLU A 240 -12.08 -2.80 -2.15
C GLU A 240 -12.05 -1.72 -3.22
N TYR A 241 -11.87 -2.15 -4.47
CA TYR A 241 -11.94 -1.31 -5.65
C TYR A 241 -13.17 -1.70 -6.46
N ARG A 242 -13.91 -0.72 -6.93
CA ARG A 242 -15.06 -0.94 -7.81
C ARG A 242 -15.09 0.10 -8.92
N LYS A 243 -15.18 -0.37 -10.14
CA LYS A 243 -15.39 0.49 -11.30
C LYS A 243 -16.81 1.02 -11.31
N LEU A 244 -16.97 2.31 -11.52
CA LEU A 244 -18.28 2.96 -11.64
C LEU A 244 -18.76 2.98 -13.09
N SER A 245 -20.07 2.96 -13.28
CA SER A 245 -20.71 3.14 -14.58
C SER A 245 -21.31 4.56 -14.65
N PRO A 246 -21.12 5.32 -15.74
CA PRO A 246 -20.42 4.97 -16.99
C PRO A 246 -18.88 5.06 -16.89
N LYS A 247 -18.31 5.71 -15.91
CA LYS A 247 -16.86 5.86 -15.69
C LYS A 247 -16.55 6.30 -14.26
N GLY A 248 -15.29 6.08 -13.84
CA GLY A 248 -14.80 6.39 -12.50
C GLY A 248 -14.46 5.14 -11.69
N THR A 249 -13.79 5.36 -10.57
CA THR A 249 -13.46 4.34 -9.59
C THR A 249 -13.98 4.77 -8.22
N ILE A 250 -14.42 3.81 -7.43
CA ILE A 250 -14.64 3.98 -5.99
C ILE A 250 -13.72 3.02 -5.25
N VAL A 251 -12.96 3.54 -4.31
CA VAL A 251 -12.10 2.77 -3.42
C VAL A 251 -12.66 2.90 -2.01
N ASN A 252 -13.04 1.79 -1.42
CA ASN A 252 -13.54 1.70 -0.06
C ASN A 252 -12.49 1.07 0.84
N ILE A 253 -12.14 1.73 1.91
CA ILE A 253 -11.24 1.24 2.95
C ILE A 253 -12.03 1.18 4.25
N GLU A 254 -12.01 0.01 4.90
CA GLU A 254 -12.64 -0.23 6.18
C GLU A 254 -11.57 -0.63 7.19
N ILE A 255 -11.53 0.05 8.33
CA ILE A 255 -10.72 -0.34 9.48
C ILE A 255 -11.66 -0.52 10.66
N ARG A 256 -11.54 -1.63 11.36
CA ARG A 256 -12.24 -1.79 12.63
C ARG A 256 -11.61 -0.85 13.62
N ASP A 257 -12.41 0.08 14.11
CA ASP A 257 -11.98 0.95 15.20
C ASP A 257 -11.78 0.06 16.43
N TYR A 258 -10.54 -0.10 16.85
CA TYR A 258 -10.25 -0.82 18.09
C TYR A 258 -10.70 0.06 19.24
N GLU A 259 -11.72 -0.42 19.92
CA GLU A 259 -12.36 0.17 21.08
C GLU A 259 -11.36 0.81 22.06
N LYS A 260 -11.81 1.93 22.61
CA LYS A 260 -11.37 2.46 23.89
C LYS A 260 -11.02 1.33 24.87
N HIS A 261 -9.76 1.16 25.16
CA HIS A 261 -9.33 0.59 26.42
C HIS A 261 -8.86 1.71 27.34
#